data_b2bb24bf0975b05ebbda067b32e11422
#
_entry.id   b2bb24bf0975b05ebbda067b32e11422
#
_cell.length_a   1.000
_cell.length_b   1.000
_cell.length_c   1.000
_cell.angle_alpha   90.00
_cell.angle_beta   90.00
_cell.angle_gamma   90.00
#
_symmetry.space_group_name_H-M   'P 1'
#
loop_
_entity.id
_entity.type
_entity.pdbx_description
1 polymer ?
#
loop_
_entity_poly.entity_id
_entity_poly.type
_entity_poly.pdbx_seq_one_letter_code
_entity_poly.pdbx_strand_id
1 'polypeptide(L)'
;MIRGALRLALAGAGISYAIDRVLAKQSAGDEPDPIKSMIVIDAPIERVWAEVAAIEGQPRWMHDMKSVRVTTPGWVTVGTEAVAEVRIFGISVQDAVRITEFEPPHRFAISHVGSFNGHGLITHESGAVGTTTIVRWDEVLIPPLLPHLGALALTPTLGAIFQADLVRLKELVEAGSTAS
;
A
#
# COMPACT_ATOMS: atom_id res chain seq x y z
N MET A 1 -14.66 -40.91 -2.18
CA MET A 1 -13.75 -39.88 -1.60
C MET A 1 -14.05 -38.46 -2.08
N ILE A 2 -14.31 -38.19 -3.36
CA ILE A 2 -14.55 -36.85 -3.95
C ILE A 2 -15.76 -36.09 -3.32
N ARG A 3 -16.88 -36.83 -3.03
CA ARG A 3 -18.09 -36.22 -2.42
C ARG A 3 -17.88 -35.74 -0.98
N GLY A 4 -17.00 -36.40 -0.21
CA GLY A 4 -16.65 -35.97 1.15
C GLY A 4 -15.76 -34.72 1.14
N ALA A 5 -14.76 -34.67 0.26
CA ALA A 5 -13.89 -33.53 0.10
C ALA A 5 -14.67 -32.26 -0.36
N LEU A 6 -15.62 -32.43 -1.29
CA LEU A 6 -16.47 -31.32 -1.75
C LEU A 6 -17.38 -30.78 -0.64
N ARG A 7 -17.96 -31.68 0.21
CA ARG A 7 -18.79 -31.23 1.35
C ARG A 7 -17.97 -30.50 2.41
N LEU A 8 -16.75 -30.94 2.69
CA LEU A 8 -15.83 -30.28 3.61
C LEU A 8 -15.40 -28.90 3.06
N ALA A 9 -15.12 -28.80 1.76
CA ALA A 9 -14.78 -27.52 1.12
C ALA A 9 -15.94 -26.52 1.15
N LEU A 10 -17.17 -26.97 0.88
CA LEU A 10 -18.37 -26.13 0.94
C LEU A 10 -18.69 -25.68 2.38
N ALA A 11 -18.52 -26.59 3.37
CA ALA A 11 -18.68 -26.22 4.78
C ALA A 11 -17.63 -25.20 5.22
N GLY A 12 -16.36 -25.38 4.83
CA GLY A 12 -15.29 -24.44 5.10
C GLY A 12 -15.56 -23.05 4.49
N ALA A 13 -16.01 -23.00 3.24
CA ALA A 13 -16.38 -21.75 2.58
C ALA A 13 -17.55 -21.04 3.28
N GLY A 14 -18.57 -21.79 3.72
CA GLY A 14 -19.70 -21.23 4.46
C GLY A 14 -19.29 -20.65 5.82
N ILE A 15 -18.40 -21.34 6.55
CA ILE A 15 -17.86 -20.85 7.83
C ILE A 15 -17.02 -19.59 7.60
N SER A 16 -16.12 -19.59 6.63
CA SER A 16 -15.29 -18.41 6.30
C SER A 16 -16.14 -17.21 5.93
N TYR A 17 -17.19 -17.41 5.13
CA TYR A 17 -18.14 -16.34 4.80
C TYR A 17 -18.89 -15.82 6.03
N ALA A 18 -19.34 -16.70 6.92
CA ALA A 18 -20.03 -16.30 8.14
C ALA A 18 -19.10 -15.48 9.07
N ILE A 19 -17.84 -15.90 9.21
CA ILE A 19 -16.82 -15.16 9.98
C ILE A 19 -16.61 -13.78 9.37
N ASP A 20 -16.42 -13.69 8.05
CA ASP A 20 -16.24 -12.42 7.34
C ASP A 20 -17.41 -11.45 7.60
N ARG A 21 -18.67 -11.95 7.58
CA ARG A 21 -19.85 -11.15 7.90
C ARG A 21 -19.92 -10.69 9.37
N VAL A 22 -19.39 -11.49 10.30
CA VAL A 22 -19.28 -11.09 11.71
C VAL A 22 -18.22 -9.98 11.86
N LEU A 23 -17.07 -10.14 11.23
CA LEU A 23 -16.02 -9.11 11.22
C LEU A 23 -16.52 -7.80 10.62
N ALA A 24 -17.24 -7.86 9.50
CA ALA A 24 -17.86 -6.69 8.87
C ALA A 24 -18.79 -5.91 9.83
N LYS A 25 -19.51 -6.62 10.70
CA LYS A 25 -20.39 -5.98 11.70
C LYS A 25 -19.63 -5.36 12.88
N GLN A 26 -18.43 -5.84 13.16
CA GLN A 26 -17.58 -5.34 14.25
C GLN A 26 -16.70 -4.17 13.79
N SER A 27 -16.42 -4.07 12.48
CA SER A 27 -15.71 -2.93 11.91
C SER A 27 -16.59 -1.68 11.98
N ALA A 28 -15.99 -0.55 12.33
CA ALA A 28 -16.70 0.74 12.43
C ALA A 28 -17.18 1.31 11.08
N GLY A 29 -16.99 0.56 9.99
CA GLY A 29 -17.38 0.89 8.62
C GLY A 29 -17.38 -0.34 7.73
N ASP A 30 -17.67 -0.14 6.45
CA ASP A 30 -17.68 -1.21 5.44
C ASP A 30 -16.26 -1.63 4.99
N GLU A 31 -15.22 -0.92 5.42
CA GLU A 31 -13.83 -1.16 5.05
C GLU A 31 -13.03 -1.77 6.22
N PRO A 32 -12.00 -2.60 5.92
CA PRO A 32 -11.05 -3.08 6.92
C PRO A 32 -10.24 -1.92 7.53
N ASP A 33 -9.70 -2.15 8.74
CA ASP A 33 -8.78 -1.20 9.36
C ASP A 33 -7.51 -1.02 8.50
N PRO A 34 -6.98 0.19 8.37
CA PRO A 34 -5.77 0.45 7.60
C PRO A 34 -4.54 -0.22 8.23
N ILE A 35 -3.68 -0.74 7.37
CA ILE A 35 -2.33 -1.18 7.71
C ILE A 35 -1.49 0.07 7.88
N LYS A 36 -0.93 0.29 9.08
CA LYS A 36 -0.18 1.51 9.41
C LYS A 36 1.29 1.23 9.55
N SER A 37 2.10 2.04 8.87
CA SER A 37 3.56 2.03 8.96
C SER A 37 4.09 3.45 9.14
N MET A 38 5.21 3.59 9.83
CA MET A 38 5.81 4.90 10.09
C MET A 38 7.33 4.80 10.18
N ILE A 39 8.03 5.85 9.70
CA ILE A 39 9.46 5.99 9.85
C ILE A 39 9.87 7.46 9.98
N VAL A 40 11.03 7.68 10.59
CA VAL A 40 11.71 8.99 10.61
C VAL A 40 12.94 8.91 9.70
N ILE A 41 13.03 9.84 8.75
CA ILE A 41 14.11 9.93 7.75
C ILE A 41 14.93 11.19 8.03
N ASP A 42 16.26 11.08 8.07
CA ASP A 42 17.18 12.19 8.27
C ASP A 42 17.42 12.96 6.95
N ALA A 43 16.35 13.57 6.46
CA ALA A 43 16.37 14.40 5.26
C ALA A 43 15.23 15.43 5.28
N PRO A 44 15.37 16.56 4.56
CA PRO A 44 14.30 17.54 4.36
C PRO A 44 13.09 16.92 3.66
N ILE A 45 11.89 17.43 3.98
CA ILE A 45 10.62 16.91 3.48
C ILE A 45 10.52 16.90 1.95
N GLU A 46 11.09 17.91 1.28
CA GLU A 46 11.09 18.04 -0.19
C GLU A 46 11.85 16.90 -0.85
N ARG A 47 12.91 16.43 -0.20
CA ARG A 47 13.72 15.32 -0.70
C ARG A 47 13.01 13.98 -0.56
N VAL A 48 12.38 13.73 0.57
CA VAL A 48 11.56 12.53 0.80
C VAL A 48 10.39 12.51 -0.17
N TRP A 49 9.72 13.66 -0.32
CA TRP A 49 8.63 13.83 -1.28
C TRP A 49 9.05 13.50 -2.71
N ALA A 50 10.21 13.97 -3.14
CA ALA A 50 10.70 13.75 -4.50
C ALA A 50 10.82 12.25 -4.83
N GLU A 51 11.21 11.40 -3.87
CA GLU A 51 11.27 9.95 -4.04
C GLU A 51 9.88 9.29 -4.04
N VAL A 52 8.98 9.73 -3.17
CA VAL A 52 7.62 9.18 -3.09
C VAL A 52 6.78 9.56 -4.31
N ALA A 53 6.86 10.81 -4.74
CA ALA A 53 6.12 11.35 -5.88
C ALA A 53 6.65 10.87 -7.25
N ALA A 54 7.88 10.34 -7.30
CA ALA A 54 8.46 9.75 -8.50
C ALA A 54 7.87 8.34 -8.73
N ILE A 55 6.62 8.26 -9.21
CA ILE A 55 5.84 7.01 -9.32
C ILE A 55 6.64 5.90 -9.99
N GLU A 56 7.22 6.14 -11.17
CA GLU A 56 7.98 5.13 -11.91
C GLU A 56 9.31 4.78 -11.22
N GLY A 57 9.73 5.55 -10.22
CA GLY A 57 10.88 5.28 -9.35
C GLY A 57 10.55 4.44 -8.13
N GLN A 58 9.29 4.27 -7.76
CA GLN A 58 8.87 3.56 -6.54
C GLN A 58 9.40 2.12 -6.42
N PRO A 59 9.62 1.34 -7.50
CA PRO A 59 10.23 0.01 -7.38
C PRO A 59 11.64 0.00 -6.78
N ARG A 60 12.31 1.15 -6.65
CA ARG A 60 13.62 1.25 -6.00
C ARG A 60 13.53 1.00 -4.49
N TRP A 61 12.40 1.32 -3.89
CA TRP A 61 12.18 1.17 -2.45
C TRP A 61 10.99 0.26 -2.10
N MET A 62 10.00 0.11 -2.95
CA MET A 62 8.93 -0.89 -2.80
C MET A 62 9.38 -2.24 -3.36
N HIS A 63 9.79 -3.16 -2.48
CA HIS A 63 10.42 -4.43 -2.88
C HIS A 63 9.55 -5.32 -3.75
N ASP A 64 8.30 -5.42 -3.41
CA ASP A 64 7.37 -6.31 -4.10
C ASP A 64 6.81 -5.69 -5.38
N MET A 65 6.98 -4.39 -5.59
CA MET A 65 6.67 -3.70 -6.84
C MET A 65 7.82 -3.91 -7.83
N LYS A 66 7.56 -4.65 -8.91
CA LYS A 66 8.56 -4.97 -9.94
C LYS A 66 8.69 -3.89 -10.99
N SER A 67 7.59 -3.28 -11.33
CA SER A 67 7.52 -2.14 -12.23
C SER A 67 6.26 -1.34 -11.96
N VAL A 68 6.28 -0.07 -12.31
CA VAL A 68 5.09 0.76 -12.39
C VAL A 68 5.22 1.69 -13.58
N ARG A 69 4.11 1.90 -14.29
CA ARG A 69 4.06 2.73 -15.49
C ARG A 69 2.86 3.67 -15.40
N VAL A 70 3.13 4.96 -15.52
CA VAL A 70 2.08 5.98 -15.65
C VAL A 70 1.39 5.80 -17.02
N THR A 71 0.07 5.77 -17.02
CA THR A 71 -0.76 5.56 -18.22
C THR A 71 -1.43 6.84 -18.70
N THR A 72 -1.63 7.80 -17.80
CA THR A 72 -2.16 9.14 -18.13
C THR A 72 -1.04 10.02 -18.68
N PRO A 73 -1.17 10.59 -19.88
CA PRO A 73 -0.18 11.55 -20.41
C PRO A 73 -0.11 12.83 -19.58
N GLY A 74 1.09 13.42 -19.51
CA GLY A 74 1.30 14.73 -18.89
C GLY A 74 1.96 14.67 -17.52
N TRP A 75 1.80 15.73 -16.74
CA TRP A 75 2.37 15.84 -15.40
C TRP A 75 1.59 15.00 -14.39
N VAL A 76 2.32 14.44 -13.43
CA VAL A 76 1.70 13.72 -12.30
C VAL A 76 0.88 14.68 -11.44
N THR A 77 -0.40 14.36 -11.26
CA THR A 77 -1.37 15.15 -10.49
C THR A 77 -2.53 14.28 -10.05
N VAL A 78 -3.50 14.85 -9.34
CA VAL A 78 -4.78 14.16 -9.03
C VAL A 78 -5.45 13.70 -10.32
N GLY A 79 -5.92 12.44 -10.34
CA GLY A 79 -6.53 11.79 -11.51
C GLY A 79 -5.52 11.07 -12.41
N THR A 80 -4.20 11.21 -12.19
CA THR A 80 -3.19 10.41 -12.91
C THR A 80 -3.40 8.93 -12.60
N GLU A 81 -3.36 8.10 -13.63
CA GLU A 81 -3.47 6.64 -13.54
C GLU A 81 -2.13 5.98 -13.83
N ALA A 82 -1.87 4.89 -13.12
CA ALA A 82 -0.70 4.05 -13.33
C ALA A 82 -1.05 2.57 -13.16
N VAL A 83 -0.25 1.70 -13.77
CA VAL A 83 -0.35 0.24 -13.59
C VAL A 83 0.96 -0.24 -12.99
N ALA A 84 0.87 -0.86 -11.82
CA ALA A 84 1.97 -1.50 -11.13
C ALA A 84 1.94 -3.01 -11.35
N GLU A 85 3.10 -3.63 -11.55
CA GLU A 85 3.29 -5.07 -11.41
C GLU A 85 3.84 -5.34 -10.01
N VAL A 86 3.03 -5.99 -9.18
CA VAL A 86 3.38 -6.34 -7.80
C VAL A 86 3.50 -7.86 -7.68
N ARG A 87 4.52 -8.33 -6.97
CA ARG A 87 4.75 -9.76 -6.74
C ARG A 87 4.55 -10.09 -5.27
N ILE A 88 3.34 -10.57 -4.94
CA ILE A 88 2.95 -10.95 -3.58
C ILE A 88 3.00 -12.48 -3.47
N PHE A 89 3.73 -13.01 -2.49
CA PHE A 89 3.89 -14.46 -2.26
C PHE A 89 4.31 -15.26 -3.52
N GLY A 90 5.13 -14.64 -4.37
CA GLY A 90 5.59 -15.28 -5.61
C GLY A 90 4.63 -15.20 -6.79
N ILE A 91 3.45 -14.64 -6.62
CA ILE A 91 2.44 -14.44 -7.66
C ILE A 91 2.52 -12.99 -8.15
N SER A 92 2.74 -12.80 -9.46
CA SER A 92 2.68 -11.47 -10.08
C SER A 92 1.23 -11.08 -10.34
N VAL A 93 0.87 -9.88 -9.90
CA VAL A 93 -0.45 -9.27 -10.08
C VAL A 93 -0.26 -7.90 -10.68
N GLN A 94 -1.08 -7.54 -11.66
CA GLN A 94 -1.18 -6.16 -12.13
C GLN A 94 -2.23 -5.43 -11.31
N ASP A 95 -1.85 -4.30 -10.76
CA ASP A 95 -2.72 -3.43 -10.00
C ASP A 95 -2.77 -2.05 -10.64
N ALA A 96 -3.97 -1.62 -10.98
CA ALA A 96 -4.22 -0.30 -11.53
C ALA A 96 -4.55 0.64 -10.37
N VAL A 97 -3.90 1.79 -10.35
CA VAL A 97 -4.10 2.81 -9.32
C VAL A 97 -4.41 4.17 -9.94
N ARG A 98 -5.13 4.99 -9.20
CA ARG A 98 -5.40 6.38 -9.54
C ARG A 98 -5.00 7.29 -8.38
N ILE A 99 -4.28 8.35 -8.65
CA ILE A 99 -3.94 9.37 -7.65
C ILE A 99 -5.19 10.12 -7.24
N THR A 100 -5.48 10.15 -5.95
CA THR A 100 -6.63 10.82 -5.35
C THR A 100 -6.25 12.08 -4.58
N GLU A 101 -5.01 12.14 -4.03
CA GLU A 101 -4.45 13.35 -3.43
C GLU A 101 -3.01 13.53 -3.90
N PHE A 102 -2.65 14.77 -4.20
CA PHE A 102 -1.30 15.16 -4.60
C PHE A 102 -1.01 16.59 -4.11
N GLU A 103 -0.54 16.68 -2.88
CA GLU A 103 -0.28 17.94 -2.17
C GLU A 103 1.19 18.04 -1.75
N PRO A 104 2.08 18.51 -2.65
CA PRO A 104 3.50 18.62 -2.34
C PRO A 104 3.78 19.60 -1.17
N PRO A 105 4.68 19.29 -0.26
CA PRO A 105 5.37 18.01 -0.09
C PRO A 105 4.71 17.08 0.96
N HIS A 106 3.42 17.25 1.26
CA HIS A 106 2.78 16.72 2.47
C HIS A 106 1.94 15.46 2.26
N ARG A 107 1.18 15.35 1.16
CA ARG A 107 0.18 14.29 1.00
C ARG A 107 0.21 13.67 -0.40
N PHE A 108 0.32 12.34 -0.42
CA PHE A 108 0.21 11.53 -1.62
C PHE A 108 -0.77 10.39 -1.36
N ALA A 109 -1.88 10.36 -2.08
CA ALA A 109 -2.86 9.29 -1.92
C ALA A 109 -3.23 8.67 -3.26
N ILE A 110 -3.53 7.38 -3.20
CA ILE A 110 -4.00 6.59 -4.34
C ILE A 110 -5.28 5.84 -3.98
N SER A 111 -6.04 5.48 -5.01
CA SER A 111 -7.10 4.48 -4.94
C SER A 111 -6.74 3.32 -5.84
N HIS A 112 -6.89 2.08 -5.35
CA HIS A 112 -6.78 0.88 -6.14
C HIS A 112 -8.04 0.73 -6.99
N VAL A 113 -7.89 0.61 -8.29
CA VAL A 113 -9.00 0.50 -9.27
C VAL A 113 -8.85 -0.75 -10.14
N GLY A 114 -7.94 -1.64 -9.78
CA GLY A 114 -7.58 -2.86 -10.50
C GLY A 114 -8.05 -4.15 -9.84
N SER A 115 -7.11 -5.06 -9.60
CA SER A 115 -7.36 -6.38 -9.01
C SER A 115 -7.71 -6.31 -7.52
N PHE A 116 -7.24 -5.28 -6.83
CA PHE A 116 -7.60 -4.96 -5.46
C PHE A 116 -8.52 -3.74 -5.45
N ASN A 117 -9.27 -3.59 -4.36
CA ASN A 117 -9.94 -2.35 -3.99
C ASN A 117 -9.25 -1.78 -2.75
N GLY A 118 -9.51 -0.52 -2.48
CA GLY A 118 -8.93 0.18 -1.32
C GLY A 118 -8.19 1.44 -1.70
N HIS A 119 -7.37 1.91 -0.77
CA HIS A 119 -6.64 3.17 -0.95
C HIS A 119 -5.39 3.19 -0.09
N GLY A 120 -4.40 3.97 -0.53
CA GLY A 120 -3.17 4.26 0.20
C GLY A 120 -3.02 5.74 0.42
N LEU A 121 -2.54 6.14 1.60
CA LEU A 121 -2.20 7.52 1.95
C LEU A 121 -0.80 7.54 2.56
N ILE A 122 0.10 8.31 1.95
CA ILE A 122 1.40 8.62 2.52
C ILE A 122 1.41 10.10 2.92
N THR A 123 1.70 10.37 4.18
CA THR A 123 1.84 11.73 4.70
C THR A 123 3.27 11.99 5.15
N HIS A 124 3.69 13.24 4.96
CA HIS A 124 5.02 13.70 5.34
C HIS A 124 4.88 14.93 6.25
N GLU A 125 5.60 14.90 7.36
CA GLU A 125 5.67 16.02 8.31
C GLU A 125 7.14 16.35 8.61
N SER A 126 7.49 17.64 8.58
CA SER A 126 8.81 18.08 9.00
C SER A 126 9.00 17.83 10.49
N GLY A 127 10.14 17.25 10.87
CA GLY A 127 10.53 17.15 12.26
C GLY A 127 10.88 18.51 12.86
N ALA A 128 11.01 18.55 14.20
CA ALA A 128 11.18 19.79 14.96
C ALA A 128 12.34 20.69 14.52
N VAL A 129 13.36 20.14 13.89
CA VAL A 129 14.57 20.89 13.45
C VAL A 129 14.57 21.14 11.93
N GLY A 130 13.54 20.68 11.19
CA GLY A 130 13.44 20.85 9.74
C GLY A 130 14.41 20.02 8.88
N THR A 131 15.29 19.25 9.52
CA THR A 131 16.27 18.37 8.85
C THR A 131 15.83 16.93 8.79
N THR A 132 14.73 16.58 9.42
CA THR A 132 14.14 15.24 9.45
C THR A 132 12.72 15.28 8.94
N THR A 133 12.24 14.14 8.44
CA THR A 133 10.87 13.96 7.95
C THR A 133 10.25 12.75 8.63
N ILE A 134 9.04 12.91 9.17
CA ILE A 134 8.21 11.82 9.64
C ILE A 134 7.31 11.39 8.47
N VAL A 135 7.46 10.14 8.05
CA VAL A 135 6.62 9.53 6.99
C VAL A 135 5.65 8.56 7.65
N ARG A 136 4.35 8.71 7.35
CA ARG A 136 3.32 7.73 7.72
C ARG A 136 2.68 7.19 6.45
N TRP A 137 2.44 5.90 6.44
CA TRP A 137 1.77 5.19 5.36
C TRP A 137 0.61 4.40 5.93
N ASP A 138 -0.59 4.79 5.56
CA ASP A 138 -1.85 4.11 5.89
C ASP A 138 -2.37 3.46 4.60
N GLU A 139 -2.56 2.13 4.62
CA GLU A 139 -2.96 1.36 3.44
C GLU A 139 -4.17 0.50 3.76
N VAL A 140 -5.23 0.64 3.00
CA VAL A 140 -6.41 -0.23 3.01
C VAL A 140 -6.40 -1.08 1.75
N LEU A 141 -6.24 -2.39 1.91
CA LEU A 141 -6.32 -3.35 0.81
C LEU A 141 -7.50 -4.28 1.05
N ILE A 142 -8.44 -4.27 0.11
CA ILE A 142 -9.67 -5.07 0.18
C ILE A 142 -9.56 -6.20 -0.83
N PRO A 143 -9.32 -7.45 -0.35
CA PRO A 143 -9.31 -8.61 -1.22
C PRO A 143 -10.67 -8.84 -1.88
N PRO A 144 -10.72 -9.35 -3.12
CA PRO A 144 -11.99 -9.57 -3.84
C PRO A 144 -12.88 -10.64 -3.20
N LEU A 145 -12.28 -11.54 -2.40
CA LEU A 145 -12.98 -12.59 -1.67
C LEU A 145 -12.72 -12.43 -0.17
N LEU A 146 -13.78 -12.46 0.64
CA LEU A 146 -13.72 -12.35 2.10
C LEU A 146 -12.96 -11.07 2.54
N PRO A 147 -13.46 -9.87 2.25
CA PRO A 147 -12.73 -8.62 2.40
C PRO A 147 -12.19 -8.39 3.83
N HIS A 148 -12.97 -8.66 4.86
CA HIS A 148 -12.56 -8.47 6.26
C HIS A 148 -11.67 -9.59 6.78
N LEU A 149 -12.03 -10.85 6.53
CA LEU A 149 -11.24 -12.01 6.95
C LEU A 149 -9.91 -12.07 6.18
N GLY A 150 -9.96 -11.81 4.88
CA GLY A 150 -8.77 -11.75 4.03
C GLY A 150 -7.83 -10.63 4.43
N ALA A 151 -8.35 -9.43 4.69
CA ALA A 151 -7.56 -8.30 5.19
C ALA A 151 -6.91 -8.66 6.53
N LEU A 152 -7.68 -9.17 7.51
CA LEU A 152 -7.16 -9.59 8.81
C LEU A 152 -6.03 -10.61 8.70
N ALA A 153 -6.15 -11.58 7.81
CA ALA A 153 -5.13 -12.60 7.61
C ALA A 153 -3.85 -12.05 6.96
N LEU A 154 -3.96 -11.06 6.07
CA LEU A 154 -2.85 -10.47 5.35
C LEU A 154 -2.16 -9.33 6.11
N THR A 155 -2.89 -8.61 6.98
CA THR A 155 -2.41 -7.42 7.69
C THR A 155 -1.03 -7.59 8.35
N PRO A 156 -0.72 -8.66 9.11
CA PRO A 156 0.58 -8.77 9.76
C PRO A 156 1.73 -8.86 8.76
N THR A 157 1.54 -9.61 7.67
CA THR A 157 2.56 -9.79 6.63
C THR A 157 2.74 -8.54 5.80
N LEU A 158 1.67 -7.91 5.36
CA LEU A 158 1.71 -6.68 4.58
C LEU A 158 2.26 -5.52 5.42
N GLY A 159 1.92 -5.44 6.70
CA GLY A 159 2.50 -4.45 7.60
C GLY A 159 4.02 -4.57 7.75
N ALA A 160 4.54 -5.80 7.83
CA ALA A 160 5.98 -6.04 7.83
C ALA A 160 6.64 -5.64 6.50
N ILE A 161 5.98 -5.90 5.36
CA ILE A 161 6.45 -5.52 4.02
C ILE A 161 6.50 -3.99 3.91
N PHE A 162 5.42 -3.28 4.22
CA PHE A 162 5.35 -1.81 4.12
C PHE A 162 6.34 -1.13 5.06
N GLN A 163 6.53 -1.67 6.27
CA GLN A 163 7.57 -1.16 7.17
C GLN A 163 8.97 -1.37 6.60
N ALA A 164 9.26 -2.51 5.97
CA ALA A 164 10.54 -2.77 5.31
C ALA A 164 10.75 -1.86 4.10
N ASP A 165 9.69 -1.55 3.35
CA ASP A 165 9.75 -0.63 2.22
C ASP A 165 10.05 0.81 2.68
N LEU A 166 9.45 1.26 3.79
CA LEU A 166 9.81 2.55 4.39
C LEU A 166 11.27 2.60 4.86
N VAL A 167 11.83 1.48 5.38
CA VAL A 167 13.26 1.40 5.71
C VAL A 167 14.12 1.59 4.46
N ARG A 168 13.77 0.97 3.34
CA ARG A 168 14.48 1.16 2.06
C ARG A 168 14.36 2.58 1.52
N LEU A 169 13.17 3.20 1.64
CA LEU A 169 12.99 4.61 1.32
C LEU A 169 13.96 5.48 2.12
N LYS A 170 14.06 5.23 3.43
CA LYS A 170 15.01 5.92 4.31
C LYS A 170 16.44 5.77 3.81
N GLU A 171 16.89 4.54 3.59
CA GLU A 171 18.24 4.24 3.11
C GLU A 171 18.53 4.94 1.77
N LEU A 172 17.59 4.90 0.83
CA LEU A 172 17.70 5.54 -0.49
C LEU A 172 17.86 7.05 -0.38
N VAL A 173 17.02 7.68 0.43
CA VAL A 173 17.02 9.14 0.62
C VAL A 173 18.28 9.59 1.34
N GLU A 174 18.69 8.92 2.43
CA GLU A 174 19.85 9.30 3.23
C GLU A 174 21.17 9.07 2.49
N ALA A 175 21.31 7.98 1.72
CA ALA A 175 22.50 7.72 0.91
C ALA A 175 22.79 8.83 -0.10
N GLY A 176 21.76 9.39 -0.72
CA GLY A 176 21.93 10.50 -1.64
C GLY A 176 22.30 11.83 -0.95
N SER A 177 22.18 11.94 0.41
CA SER A 177 22.63 13.14 1.18
C SER A 177 24.14 13.21 1.35
N THR A 178 24.80 12.07 1.31
CA THR A 178 26.27 12.00 1.52
C THR A 178 27.08 12.24 0.24
N ALA A 179 26.42 12.36 -0.92
CA ALA A 179 27.07 12.53 -2.24
C ALA A 179 27.04 13.97 -2.78
N SER A 180 26.65 14.98 -1.96
CA SER A 180 26.54 16.41 -2.36
C SER A 180 27.62 17.28 -1.72
#